data_55017861d09659cbd996463cf067bb6a
#
_entry.id   55017861d09659cbd996463cf067bb6a
#
_cell.length_a   1.000
_cell.length_b   1.000
_cell.length_c   1.000
_cell.angle_alpha   90.00
_cell.angle_beta   90.00
_cell.angle_gamma   90.00
#
_symmetry.space_group_name_H-M   'P 1'
#
loop_
_entity.id
_entity.type
_entity.pdbx_description
1 polymer ?
#
loop_
_entity_poly.entity_id
_entity_poly.type
_entity_poly.pdbx_seq_one_letter_code
_entity_poly.pdbx_strand_id
1 'polypeptide(L)'
;MIEMHTREVEETKVGSLVYMGQTSEVKDVSVRWLSKVGEDAAGSPAYGLRLFTVGPGGEIPTHNHAYVQTMYIVTGEFECWEVSPDSGEVVTKVCGPGDMVYVPSLEPHGMRNTSTTQPGQFLCCICTLEAPQVCPG
;
A
#
# COMPACT_ATOMS: atom_id res chain seq x y z
N MET A 1 -2.98 -19.38 -18.39
CA MET A 1 -2.22 -18.12 -18.23
C MET A 1 -3.16 -16.99 -18.59
N ILE A 2 -3.20 -15.95 -17.78
CA ILE A 2 -3.97 -14.72 -18.05
C ILE A 2 -2.96 -13.59 -18.13
N GLU A 3 -3.04 -12.79 -19.20
CA GLU A 3 -2.24 -11.59 -19.40
C GLU A 3 -3.17 -10.39 -19.53
N MET A 4 -2.83 -9.31 -18.84
CA MET A 4 -3.61 -8.08 -18.85
C MET A 4 -2.68 -6.89 -18.67
N HIS A 5 -2.88 -5.82 -19.42
CA HIS A 5 -2.14 -4.59 -19.20
C HIS A 5 -2.78 -3.79 -18.06
N THR A 6 -1.98 -3.17 -17.22
CA THR A 6 -2.47 -2.42 -16.04
C THR A 6 -3.53 -1.36 -16.38
N ARG A 7 -3.44 -0.72 -17.55
CA ARG A 7 -4.43 0.26 -18.02
C ARG A 7 -5.85 -0.32 -18.25
N GLU A 8 -5.96 -1.64 -18.35
CA GLU A 8 -7.24 -2.35 -18.53
C GLU A 8 -7.90 -2.64 -17.17
N VAL A 9 -7.16 -2.47 -16.08
CA VAL A 9 -7.68 -2.62 -14.73
C VAL A 9 -8.27 -1.29 -14.26
N GLU A 10 -9.48 -1.35 -13.72
CA GLU A 10 -10.15 -0.16 -13.18
C GLU A 10 -9.27 0.55 -12.13
N GLU A 11 -9.18 1.88 -12.28
CA GLU A 11 -8.53 2.74 -11.30
C GLU A 11 -9.58 3.37 -10.39
N THR A 12 -9.41 3.20 -9.09
CA THR A 12 -10.31 3.76 -8.08
C THR A 12 -9.55 4.69 -7.14
N LYS A 13 -10.20 5.75 -6.69
CA LYS A 13 -9.61 6.65 -5.68
C LYS A 13 -9.68 6.01 -4.30
N VAL A 14 -8.62 6.19 -3.54
CA VAL A 14 -8.61 5.86 -2.12
C VAL A 14 -9.15 7.05 -1.35
N GLY A 15 -10.26 6.87 -0.63
CA GLY A 15 -10.98 7.96 0.00
C GLY A 15 -10.43 8.35 1.36
N SER A 16 -10.62 7.52 2.35
CA SER A 16 -10.22 7.79 3.73
C SER A 16 -9.78 6.52 4.44
N LEU A 17 -8.99 6.69 5.49
CA LEU A 17 -8.51 5.62 6.34
C LEU A 17 -8.82 5.96 7.81
N VAL A 18 -9.01 4.93 8.61
CA VAL A 18 -9.29 5.06 10.03
C VAL A 18 -8.07 4.60 10.83
N TYR A 19 -7.66 5.44 11.78
CA TYR A 19 -6.61 5.10 12.75
C TYR A 19 -6.99 5.62 14.12
N MET A 20 -6.95 4.77 15.14
CA MET A 20 -7.33 5.09 16.53
C MET A 20 -8.70 5.79 16.65
N GLY A 21 -9.68 5.30 15.89
CA GLY A 21 -11.04 5.85 15.88
C GLY A 21 -11.20 7.19 15.14
N GLN A 22 -10.14 7.72 14.56
CA GLN A 22 -10.19 8.94 13.75
C GLN A 22 -10.10 8.62 12.27
N THR A 23 -10.92 9.29 11.47
CA THR A 23 -10.90 9.19 10.02
C THR A 23 -10.00 10.28 9.45
N SER A 24 -9.04 9.89 8.62
CA SER A 24 -8.16 10.81 7.91
C SER A 24 -8.35 10.65 6.41
N GLU A 25 -8.43 11.77 5.72
CA GLU A 25 -8.57 11.79 4.27
C GLU A 25 -7.25 11.39 3.59
N VAL A 26 -7.35 10.50 2.61
CA VAL A 26 -6.24 10.16 1.72
C VAL A 26 -6.18 11.21 0.62
N LYS A 27 -5.01 11.80 0.41
CA LYS A 27 -4.83 12.89 -0.51
C LYS A 27 -4.23 12.42 -1.82
N ASP A 28 -4.99 12.55 -2.90
CA ASP A 28 -4.57 12.30 -4.29
C ASP A 28 -3.88 10.94 -4.51
N VAL A 29 -4.56 9.88 -4.10
CA VAL A 29 -4.10 8.50 -4.26
C VAL A 29 -5.15 7.69 -4.98
N SER A 30 -4.72 6.94 -5.98
CA SER A 30 -5.55 5.95 -6.66
C SER A 30 -4.90 4.57 -6.66
N VAL A 31 -5.70 3.54 -6.87
CA VAL A 31 -5.28 2.15 -6.82
C VAL A 31 -5.89 1.34 -7.96
N ARG A 32 -5.09 0.45 -8.52
CA ARG A 32 -5.54 -0.61 -9.42
C ARG A 32 -5.27 -1.96 -8.78
N TRP A 33 -6.31 -2.75 -8.60
CA TRP A 33 -6.19 -4.11 -8.09
C TRP A 33 -5.81 -5.06 -9.22
N LEU A 34 -4.53 -5.43 -9.28
CA LEU A 34 -4.02 -6.34 -10.30
C LEU A 34 -4.40 -7.79 -9.98
N SER A 35 -4.50 -8.14 -8.71
CA SER A 35 -5.12 -9.37 -8.23
C SER A 35 -5.73 -9.13 -6.85
N LYS A 36 -6.80 -9.84 -6.53
CA LYS A 36 -7.50 -9.72 -5.25
C LYS A 36 -7.50 -11.05 -4.51
N VAL A 37 -7.40 -10.96 -3.19
CA VAL A 37 -7.51 -12.13 -2.30
C VAL A 37 -8.97 -12.61 -2.30
N GLY A 38 -9.18 -13.92 -2.52
CA GLY A 38 -10.47 -14.54 -2.36
C GLY A 38 -11.53 -14.18 -3.40
N GLU A 39 -11.17 -13.54 -4.49
CA GLU A 39 -12.12 -13.11 -5.52
C GLU A 39 -12.62 -14.26 -6.40
N ASP A 40 -11.86 -15.33 -6.50
CA ASP A 40 -12.21 -16.52 -7.26
C ASP A 40 -12.03 -17.77 -6.41
N ALA A 41 -13.14 -18.46 -6.11
CA ALA A 41 -13.13 -19.64 -5.25
C ALA A 41 -12.28 -20.81 -5.77
N ALA A 42 -11.96 -20.85 -7.06
CA ALA A 42 -11.29 -21.98 -7.70
C ALA A 42 -9.78 -21.82 -7.92
N GLY A 43 -9.14 -20.81 -7.36
CA GLY A 43 -7.71 -20.62 -7.58
C GLY A 43 -7.20 -19.21 -7.29
N SER A 44 -7.93 -18.47 -6.49
CA SER A 44 -7.47 -17.15 -6.04
C SER A 44 -6.17 -17.25 -5.29
N PRO A 45 -5.24 -16.34 -5.57
CA PRO A 45 -4.02 -16.27 -4.77
C PRO A 45 -4.34 -15.88 -3.31
N ALA A 46 -3.53 -16.36 -2.38
CA ALA A 46 -3.57 -15.95 -0.98
C ALA A 46 -3.03 -14.52 -0.75
N TYR A 47 -2.84 -13.76 -1.81
CA TYR A 47 -2.32 -12.40 -1.80
C TYR A 47 -3.14 -11.48 -2.71
N GLY A 48 -3.12 -10.20 -2.41
CA GLY A 48 -3.57 -9.15 -3.33
C GLY A 48 -2.39 -8.34 -3.83
N LEU A 49 -2.33 -8.08 -5.12
CA LEU A 49 -1.33 -7.20 -5.72
C LEU A 49 -2.01 -5.95 -6.24
N ARG A 50 -1.52 -4.79 -5.80
CA ARG A 50 -2.07 -3.48 -6.13
C ARG A 50 -1.00 -2.59 -6.73
N LEU A 51 -1.38 -1.78 -7.72
CA LEU A 51 -0.58 -0.67 -8.19
C LEU A 51 -1.19 0.63 -7.68
N PHE A 52 -0.44 1.34 -6.85
CA PHE A 52 -0.81 2.67 -6.37
C PHE A 52 -0.18 3.75 -7.22
N THR A 53 -0.95 4.78 -7.48
CA THR A 53 -0.46 6.04 -8.06
C THR A 53 -0.76 7.15 -7.07
N VAL A 54 0.28 7.85 -6.67
CA VAL A 54 0.21 8.97 -5.72
C VAL A 54 0.56 10.24 -6.46
N GLY A 55 -0.38 11.16 -6.56
CA GLY A 55 -0.18 12.44 -7.23
C GLY A 55 0.88 13.30 -6.54
N PRO A 56 1.25 14.44 -7.16
CA PRO A 56 2.21 15.36 -6.56
C PRO A 56 1.75 15.82 -5.17
N GLY A 57 2.59 15.65 -4.15
CA GLY A 57 2.26 15.96 -2.76
C GLY A 57 1.14 15.11 -2.16
N GLY A 58 0.72 14.06 -2.86
CA GLY A 58 -0.28 13.12 -2.38
C GLY A 58 0.20 12.38 -1.14
N GLU A 59 -0.73 11.98 -0.29
CA GLU A 59 -0.41 11.40 1.02
C GLU A 59 -1.40 10.30 1.41
N ILE A 60 -0.84 9.21 1.90
CA ILE A 60 -1.55 8.17 2.64
C ILE A 60 -1.26 8.44 4.12
N PRO A 61 -2.23 8.93 4.88
CA PRO A 61 -2.02 9.29 6.29
C PRO A 61 -1.71 8.07 7.15
N THR A 62 -1.23 8.31 8.36
CA THR A 62 -0.97 7.23 9.33
C THR A 62 -2.21 6.37 9.52
N HIS A 63 -2.03 5.08 9.33
CA HIS A 63 -3.06 4.06 9.53
C HIS A 63 -2.38 2.72 9.87
N ASN A 64 -3.15 1.75 10.26
CA ASN A 64 -2.69 0.38 10.43
C ASN A 64 -3.75 -0.63 9.98
N HIS A 65 -3.33 -1.84 9.75
CA HIS A 65 -4.19 -2.94 9.36
C HIS A 65 -3.59 -4.29 9.80
N ALA A 66 -4.45 -5.29 9.93
CA ALA A 66 -4.02 -6.60 10.40
C ALA A 66 -3.19 -7.38 9.37
N TYR A 67 -3.40 -7.15 8.09
CA TYR A 67 -2.61 -7.81 7.05
C TYR A 67 -1.21 -7.18 6.94
N VAL A 68 -0.24 -8.02 6.65
CA VAL A 68 1.12 -7.59 6.29
C VAL A 68 1.17 -7.07 4.86
N GLN A 69 2.08 -6.16 4.58
CA GLN A 69 2.27 -5.70 3.20
C GLN A 69 3.75 -5.52 2.86
N THR A 70 4.05 -5.71 1.59
CA THR A 70 5.34 -5.37 1.00
C THR A 70 5.09 -4.43 -0.16
N MET A 71 5.75 -3.28 -0.12
CA MET A 71 5.72 -2.30 -1.21
C MET A 71 7.04 -2.33 -1.98
N TYR A 72 6.96 -2.11 -3.27
CA TYR A 72 8.11 -1.93 -4.15
C TYR A 72 7.93 -0.64 -4.93
N ILE A 73 8.85 0.30 -4.75
CA ILE A 73 8.77 1.61 -5.42
C ILE A 73 9.16 1.44 -6.88
N VAL A 74 8.25 1.82 -7.76
CA VAL A 74 8.44 1.75 -9.22
C VAL A 74 8.97 3.07 -9.76
N THR A 75 8.30 4.17 -9.43
CA THR A 75 8.67 5.52 -9.84
C THR A 75 8.42 6.51 -8.71
N GLY A 76 9.17 7.60 -8.70
CA GLY A 76 9.00 8.66 -7.71
C GLY A 76 9.80 8.41 -6.43
N GLU A 77 9.76 9.39 -5.55
CA GLU A 77 10.39 9.38 -4.24
C GLU A 77 9.33 9.60 -3.17
N PHE A 78 9.40 8.82 -2.12
CA PHE A 78 8.42 8.88 -1.03
C PHE A 78 9.10 9.04 0.32
N GLU A 79 8.53 9.89 1.16
CA GLU A 79 8.75 9.81 2.60
C GLU A 79 7.82 8.72 3.14
N CYS A 80 8.40 7.71 3.78
CA CYS A 80 7.67 6.64 4.44
C CYS A 80 7.97 6.73 5.94
N TRP A 81 6.94 6.63 6.77
CA TRP A 81 7.12 6.68 8.22
C TRP A 81 6.40 5.53 8.91
N GLU A 82 6.96 5.14 10.04
CA GLU A 82 6.36 4.27 11.03
C GLU A 82 6.16 5.03 12.33
N VAL A 83 5.15 4.64 13.09
CA VAL A 83 4.87 5.23 14.40
C VAL A 83 4.93 4.12 15.44
N SER A 84 5.78 4.30 16.45
CA SER A 84 5.82 3.36 17.57
C SER A 84 4.50 3.39 18.33
N PRO A 85 3.79 2.26 18.45
CA PRO A 85 2.52 2.22 19.16
C PRO A 85 2.68 2.50 20.67
N ASP A 86 3.86 2.25 21.22
CA ASP A 86 4.12 2.42 22.66
C ASP A 86 4.51 3.86 23.01
N SER A 87 5.40 4.48 22.23
CA SER A 87 5.95 5.80 22.52
C SER A 87 5.36 6.93 21.70
N GLY A 88 4.74 6.61 20.55
CA GLY A 88 4.31 7.60 19.56
C GLY A 88 5.48 8.19 18.75
N GLU A 89 6.70 7.67 18.91
CA GLU A 89 7.85 8.10 18.14
C GLU A 89 7.65 7.82 16.66
N VAL A 90 7.96 8.81 15.83
CA VAL A 90 7.85 8.70 14.37
C VAL A 90 9.25 8.58 13.78
N VAL A 91 9.46 7.52 13.00
CA VAL A 91 10.68 7.32 12.24
C VAL A 91 10.36 7.43 10.76
N THR A 92 11.00 8.36 10.08
CA THR A 92 10.79 8.63 8.65
C THR A 92 12.01 8.22 7.84
N LYS A 93 11.76 7.57 6.70
CA LYS A 93 12.78 7.20 5.72
C LYS A 93 12.34 7.68 4.34
N VAL A 94 13.31 8.02 3.50
CA VAL A 94 13.07 8.34 2.09
C VAL A 94 13.35 7.10 1.26
N CYS A 95 12.38 6.73 0.43
CA CYS A 95 12.44 5.56 -0.44
C CYS A 95 12.25 5.99 -1.89
N GLY A 96 13.01 5.39 -2.79
CA GLY A 96 12.96 5.63 -4.23
C GLY A 96 12.87 4.36 -5.05
N PRO A 97 12.90 4.47 -6.40
CA PRO A 97 12.77 3.34 -7.31
C PRO A 97 13.74 2.21 -6.97
N GLY A 98 13.22 0.99 -6.88
CA GLY A 98 13.99 -0.19 -6.50
C GLY A 98 14.01 -0.50 -5.01
N ASP A 99 13.54 0.42 -4.17
CA ASP A 99 13.45 0.17 -2.73
C ASP A 99 12.21 -0.66 -2.39
N MET A 100 12.37 -1.53 -1.41
CA MET A 100 11.30 -2.33 -0.83
C MET A 100 11.00 -1.85 0.59
N VAL A 101 9.72 -1.73 0.90
CA VAL A 101 9.23 -1.38 2.24
C VAL A 101 8.31 -2.49 2.73
N TYR A 102 8.68 -3.12 3.83
CA TYR A 102 7.85 -4.12 4.50
C TYR A 102 7.16 -3.51 5.71
N VAL A 103 5.86 -3.74 5.80
CA VAL A 103 5.03 -3.27 6.94
C VAL A 103 4.46 -4.48 7.67
N PRO A 104 4.89 -4.72 8.92
CA PRO A 104 4.33 -5.76 9.77
C PRO A 104 2.84 -5.56 10.06
N SER A 105 2.19 -6.63 10.52
CA SER A 105 0.80 -6.56 10.99
C SER A 105 0.64 -5.52 12.09
N LEU A 106 -0.39 -4.67 11.95
CA LEU A 106 -0.79 -3.63 12.90
C LEU A 106 0.21 -2.48 13.10
N GLU A 107 1.34 -2.47 12.42
CA GLU A 107 2.28 -1.36 12.52
C GLU A 107 1.70 -0.08 11.92
N PRO A 108 1.59 1.00 12.70
CA PRO A 108 1.12 2.28 12.19
C PRO A 108 2.15 2.89 11.24
N HIS A 109 1.69 3.25 10.05
CA HIS A 109 2.55 3.75 8.99
C HIS A 109 1.80 4.70 8.06
N GLY A 110 2.56 5.45 7.30
CA GLY A 110 2.05 6.33 6.25
C GLY A 110 3.13 6.65 5.24
N MET A 111 2.77 7.37 4.19
CA MET A 111 3.71 7.80 3.17
C MET A 111 3.22 9.01 2.40
N ARG A 112 4.15 9.77 1.84
CA ARG A 112 3.87 10.95 1.02
C ARG A 112 4.80 11.00 -0.18
N ASN A 113 4.26 11.37 -1.34
CA ASN A 113 5.07 11.70 -2.51
C ASN A 113 5.78 13.03 -2.25
N THR A 114 7.11 13.03 -2.30
CA THR A 114 7.93 14.23 -2.06
C THR A 114 7.91 15.22 -3.21
N SER A 115 7.57 14.76 -4.42
CA SER A 115 7.48 15.63 -5.59
C SER A 115 6.22 16.51 -5.53
N THR A 116 6.36 17.77 -5.90
CA THR A 116 5.25 18.72 -6.06
C THR A 116 4.75 18.80 -7.50
N THR A 117 5.38 18.07 -8.43
CA THR A 117 5.10 18.19 -9.87
C THR A 117 4.84 16.86 -10.56
N GLN A 118 5.35 15.75 -10.03
CA GLN A 118 5.29 14.43 -10.66
C GLN A 118 4.58 13.41 -9.79
N PRO A 119 3.73 12.54 -10.37
CA PRO A 119 3.19 11.41 -9.65
C PRO A 119 4.28 10.37 -9.37
N GLY A 120 4.05 9.54 -8.36
CA GLY A 120 4.86 8.38 -8.07
C GLY A 120 4.01 7.13 -8.03
N GLN A 121 4.63 5.97 -8.26
CA GLN A 121 3.95 4.68 -8.27
C GLN A 121 4.71 3.64 -7.46
N PHE A 122 3.96 2.80 -6.77
CA PHE A 122 4.50 1.62 -6.10
C PHE A 122 3.55 0.43 -6.23
N LEU A 123 4.14 -0.76 -6.31
CA LEU A 123 3.40 -2.00 -6.15
C LEU A 123 3.25 -2.29 -4.66
N CYS A 124 2.10 -2.83 -4.28
CA CYS A 124 1.83 -3.25 -2.90
C CYS A 124 1.22 -4.64 -2.90
N CYS A 125 1.95 -5.59 -2.33
CA CYS A 125 1.48 -6.94 -2.12
C CYS A 125 0.99 -7.09 -0.69
N ILE A 126 -0.22 -7.60 -0.53
CA ILE A 126 -0.81 -7.89 0.78
C ILE A 126 -1.18 -9.35 0.89
N CYS A 127 -1.04 -9.89 2.10
CA CYS A 127 -1.50 -11.21 2.47
C CYS A 127 -2.37 -11.06 3.71
N THR A 128 -3.62 -11.50 3.64
CA THR A 128 -4.53 -11.40 4.79
C THR A 128 -4.24 -12.52 5.77
N LEU A 129 -4.35 -12.23 7.07
CA LEU A 129 -4.15 -13.23 8.12
C LEU A 129 -5.22 -14.34 8.09
N GLU A 130 -6.34 -14.10 7.43
CA GLU A 130 -7.41 -15.07 7.22
C GLU A 130 -7.15 -16.00 6.03
N ALA A 131 -6.26 -15.63 5.14
CA ALA A 131 -5.79 -16.57 4.15
C ALA A 131 -5.10 -17.72 4.90
N PRO A 132 -5.49 -18.99 4.61
CA PRO A 132 -4.84 -20.10 5.30
C PRO A 132 -3.34 -19.98 5.06
N GLN A 133 -2.78 -19.47 6.00
CA GLN A 133 -1.54 -19.57 6.65
C GLN A 133 -0.38 -20.01 5.89
N VAL A 134 -0.34 -20.00 4.67
CA VAL A 134 0.89 -20.46 4.08
C VAL A 134 1.10 -19.70 2.79
N CYS A 135 1.84 -18.62 2.91
CA CYS A 135 2.93 -18.54 1.97
C CYS A 135 3.95 -19.59 2.40
N PRO A 136 3.99 -20.78 1.80
CA PRO A 136 5.10 -21.69 2.04
C PRO A 136 6.36 -20.99 1.54
N GLY A 137 7.18 -20.62 2.47
CA GLY A 137 8.49 -20.07 2.20
C GLY A 137 9.36 -21.05 1.46
#